data_babd55a0f47def731c80c846cd51b532
#
_entry.id   babd55a0f47def731c80c846cd51b532
#
_cell.length_a   1.000
_cell.length_b   1.000
_cell.length_c   1.000
_cell.angle_alpha   90.00
_cell.angle_beta   90.00
_cell.angle_gamma   90.00
#
_symmetry.space_group_name_H-M   'P 1'
#
loop_
_entity.id
_entity.type
_entity.pdbx_description
1 polymer ?
#
loop_
_entity_poly.entity_id
_entity_poly.type
_entity_poly.pdbx_seq_one_letter_code
_entity_poly.pdbx_strand_id
1 'polypeptide(L)'
;MKKNYMKVSVFSVAAVLGVWIVGSALNCFNPTFIPSVKDVLDAFWNLWENGYKGYPLMYHIAASMRRLGIAMVLVFIAGTALGIACGMNRKILAAVDPFIQFYRALPPLAYNTLIVLWMGIG
;
A
#
# COMPACT_ATOMS: atom_id res chain seq x y z
N MET A 1 13.69 -0.35 -30.03
CA MET A 1 13.75 -1.41 -29.00
C MET A 1 12.65 -1.32 -27.91
N LYS A 2 12.13 -0.14 -27.51
CA LYS A 2 11.06 0.00 -26.48
C LYS A 2 9.73 -0.73 -26.79
N LYS A 3 9.37 -0.84 -28.06
CA LYS A 3 8.04 -1.39 -28.50
C LYS A 3 7.86 -2.89 -28.21
N ASN A 4 8.94 -3.66 -28.12
CA ASN A 4 8.86 -5.10 -27.84
C ASN A 4 8.70 -5.42 -26.36
N TYR A 5 9.32 -4.61 -25.46
CA TYR A 5 9.17 -4.80 -24.02
C TYR A 5 7.73 -4.51 -23.55
N MET A 6 7.08 -3.52 -24.16
CA MET A 6 5.69 -3.20 -23.85
C MET A 6 4.74 -4.36 -24.21
N LYS A 7 4.99 -5.03 -25.34
CA LYS A 7 4.21 -6.21 -25.74
C LYS A 7 4.41 -7.38 -24.77
N VAL A 8 5.64 -7.62 -24.34
CA VAL A 8 5.96 -8.67 -23.34
C VAL A 8 5.28 -8.36 -22.01
N SER A 9 5.35 -7.09 -21.55
CA SER A 9 4.69 -6.68 -20.32
C SER A 9 3.17 -6.85 -20.37
N VAL A 10 2.54 -6.40 -21.46
CA VAL A 10 1.09 -6.58 -21.67
C VAL A 10 0.71 -8.03 -21.72
N PHE A 11 1.50 -8.87 -22.41
CA PHE A 11 1.26 -10.31 -22.48
C PHE A 11 1.38 -10.98 -21.10
N SER A 12 2.37 -10.60 -20.30
CA SER A 12 2.55 -11.14 -18.94
C SER A 12 1.36 -10.79 -18.04
N VAL A 13 0.90 -9.54 -18.08
CA VAL A 13 -0.29 -9.13 -17.31
C VAL A 13 -1.54 -9.85 -17.79
N ALA A 14 -1.74 -9.95 -19.11
CA ALA A 14 -2.87 -10.65 -19.69
C ALA A 14 -2.86 -12.15 -19.34
N ALA A 15 -1.69 -12.79 -19.31
CA ALA A 15 -1.54 -14.18 -18.92
C ALA A 15 -1.93 -14.41 -17.45
N VAL A 16 -1.47 -13.54 -16.52
CA VAL A 16 -1.83 -13.62 -15.10
C VAL A 16 -3.33 -13.44 -14.90
N LEU A 17 -3.93 -12.44 -15.55
CA LEU A 17 -5.37 -12.21 -15.50
C LEU A 17 -6.14 -13.39 -16.11
N GLY A 18 -5.67 -13.94 -17.21
CA GLY A 18 -6.26 -15.11 -17.85
C GLY A 18 -6.25 -16.33 -16.93
N VAL A 19 -5.14 -16.61 -16.27
CA VAL A 19 -5.05 -17.72 -15.28
C VAL A 19 -6.01 -17.49 -14.12
N TRP A 20 -6.12 -16.27 -13.62
CA TRP A 20 -7.07 -15.95 -12.55
C TRP A 20 -8.53 -16.14 -12.99
N ILE A 21 -8.92 -15.61 -14.16
CA ILE A 21 -10.28 -15.72 -14.69
C ILE A 21 -10.65 -17.17 -14.93
N VAL A 22 -9.79 -17.92 -15.63
CA VAL A 22 -10.05 -19.33 -15.98
C VAL A 22 -10.01 -20.22 -14.73
N GLY A 23 -9.02 -20.05 -13.87
CA GLY A 23 -8.90 -20.83 -12.64
C GLY A 23 -10.06 -20.57 -11.66
N SER A 24 -10.56 -19.35 -11.62
CA SER A 24 -11.75 -18.98 -10.86
C SER A 24 -13.03 -19.59 -11.45
N ALA A 25 -13.19 -19.55 -12.78
CA ALA A 25 -14.35 -20.13 -13.47
C ALA A 25 -14.40 -21.66 -13.34
N LEU A 26 -13.24 -22.32 -13.27
CA LEU A 26 -13.12 -23.77 -13.06
C LEU A 26 -13.19 -24.18 -11.58
N ASN A 27 -13.41 -23.25 -10.65
CA ASN A 27 -13.38 -23.48 -9.19
C ASN A 27 -12.08 -24.15 -8.69
N CYS A 28 -10.95 -23.90 -9.37
CA CYS A 28 -9.66 -24.42 -8.96
C CYS A 28 -9.10 -23.73 -7.70
N PHE A 29 -9.61 -22.55 -7.35
CA PHE A 29 -9.18 -21.77 -6.21
C PHE A 29 -10.21 -21.79 -5.09
N ASN A 30 -9.72 -21.79 -3.86
CA ASN A 30 -10.60 -21.60 -2.70
C ASN A 30 -11.11 -20.15 -2.69
N PRO A 31 -12.43 -19.90 -2.74
CA PRO A 31 -12.99 -18.55 -2.80
C PRO A 31 -12.58 -17.63 -1.62
N THR A 32 -12.23 -18.25 -0.48
CA THR A 32 -11.78 -17.50 0.70
C THR A 32 -10.43 -16.82 0.49
N PHE A 33 -9.53 -17.41 -0.32
CA PHE A 33 -8.19 -16.85 -0.56
C PHE A 33 -8.11 -16.12 -1.89
N ILE A 34 -8.76 -16.64 -2.92
CA ILE A 34 -8.77 -16.05 -4.26
C ILE A 34 -10.22 -15.98 -4.74
N PRO A 35 -10.90 -14.84 -4.48
CA PRO A 35 -12.28 -14.66 -4.90
C PRO A 35 -12.43 -14.65 -6.43
N SER A 36 -13.60 -14.99 -6.92
CA SER A 36 -13.90 -14.92 -8.35
C SER A 36 -13.97 -13.46 -8.82
N VAL A 37 -13.76 -13.25 -10.11
CA VAL A 37 -13.91 -11.92 -10.73
C VAL A 37 -15.30 -11.35 -10.48
N LYS A 38 -16.31 -12.21 -10.51
CA LYS A 38 -17.70 -11.82 -10.23
C LYS A 38 -17.86 -11.36 -8.79
N ASP A 39 -17.34 -12.11 -7.81
CA ASP A 39 -17.44 -11.75 -6.40
C ASP A 39 -16.75 -10.40 -6.11
N VAL A 40 -15.63 -10.13 -6.77
CA VAL A 40 -14.92 -8.85 -6.66
C VAL A 40 -15.76 -7.69 -7.22
N LEU A 41 -16.38 -7.89 -8.38
CA LEU A 41 -17.25 -6.87 -8.99
C LEU A 41 -18.52 -6.63 -8.17
N ASP A 42 -19.16 -7.70 -7.71
CA ASP A 42 -20.36 -7.62 -6.88
C ASP A 42 -20.05 -6.94 -5.54
N ALA A 43 -18.92 -7.26 -4.93
CA ALA A 43 -18.47 -6.60 -3.70
C ALA A 43 -18.16 -5.11 -3.93
N PHE A 44 -17.50 -4.76 -5.03
CA PHE A 44 -17.24 -3.37 -5.39
C PHE A 44 -18.54 -2.59 -5.60
N TRP A 45 -19.51 -3.17 -6.33
CA TRP A 45 -20.80 -2.53 -6.58
C TRP A 45 -21.59 -2.35 -5.28
N ASN A 46 -21.60 -3.37 -4.44
CA ASN A 46 -22.24 -3.30 -3.14
C ASN A 46 -21.63 -2.20 -2.25
N LEU A 47 -20.29 -2.10 -2.23
CA LEU A 47 -19.60 -1.04 -1.50
C LEU A 47 -19.92 0.36 -2.05
N TRP A 48 -20.13 0.46 -3.36
CA TRP A 48 -20.47 1.73 -4.00
C TRP A 48 -21.88 2.18 -3.63
N GLU A 49 -22.85 1.27 -3.67
CA GLU A 49 -24.26 1.57 -3.40
C GLU A 49 -24.59 1.67 -1.90
N ASN A 50 -24.15 0.69 -1.14
CA ASN A 50 -24.52 0.53 0.28
C ASN A 50 -23.47 1.08 1.26
N GLY A 51 -22.26 1.37 0.75
CA GLY A 51 -21.14 1.79 1.59
C GLY A 51 -20.59 0.66 2.46
N TYR A 52 -19.77 1.03 3.44
CA TYR A 52 -19.18 0.11 4.40
C TYR A 52 -19.37 0.64 5.82
N LYS A 53 -19.83 -0.21 6.73
CA LYS A 53 -20.10 0.14 8.15
C LYS A 53 -20.99 1.39 8.32
N GLY A 54 -21.98 1.58 7.44
CA GLY A 54 -22.92 2.71 7.53
C GLY A 54 -22.41 4.03 6.94
N TYR A 55 -21.27 4.04 6.30
CA TYR A 55 -20.71 5.22 5.62
C TYR A 55 -20.47 4.94 4.13
N PRO A 56 -20.74 5.92 3.24
CA PRO A 56 -20.48 5.76 1.81
C PRO A 56 -19.01 5.58 1.52
N LEU A 57 -18.68 4.87 0.44
CA LEU A 57 -17.30 4.59 0.03
C LEU A 57 -16.44 5.86 -0.07
N MET A 58 -17.02 6.97 -0.56
CA MET A 58 -16.34 8.26 -0.67
C MET A 58 -15.88 8.82 0.68
N TYR A 59 -16.62 8.56 1.76
CA TYR A 59 -16.20 8.95 3.11
C TYR A 59 -14.92 8.23 3.52
N HIS A 60 -14.82 6.93 3.25
CA HIS A 60 -13.63 6.15 3.56
C HIS A 60 -12.41 6.59 2.74
N ILE A 61 -12.63 6.88 1.45
CA ILE A 61 -11.58 7.41 0.56
C ILE A 61 -11.10 8.77 1.08
N ALA A 62 -12.03 9.70 1.36
CA ALA A 62 -11.70 11.02 1.87
C ALA A 62 -10.96 10.97 3.21
N ALA A 63 -11.39 10.11 4.13
CA ALA A 63 -10.73 9.90 5.42
C ALA A 63 -9.30 9.37 5.24
N SER A 64 -9.10 8.41 4.34
CA SER A 64 -7.79 7.86 4.01
C SER A 64 -6.89 8.91 3.35
N MET A 65 -7.40 9.68 2.40
CA MET A 65 -6.66 10.75 1.73
C MET A 65 -6.26 11.85 2.72
N ARG A 66 -7.14 12.22 3.65
CA ARG A 66 -6.81 13.20 4.70
C ARG A 66 -5.68 12.69 5.61
N ARG A 67 -5.75 11.45 6.08
CA ARG A 67 -4.70 10.85 6.91
C ARG A 67 -3.37 10.79 6.16
N LEU A 68 -3.40 10.35 4.91
CA LEU A 68 -2.22 10.29 4.05
C LEU A 68 -1.63 11.68 3.79
N GLY A 69 -2.47 12.68 3.51
CA GLY A 69 -2.06 14.06 3.28
C GLY A 69 -1.37 14.67 4.51
N ILE A 70 -1.97 14.51 5.70
CA ILE A 70 -1.36 14.98 6.95
C ILE A 70 -0.01 14.30 7.19
N ALA A 71 0.05 12.97 7.04
CA ALA A 71 1.28 12.21 7.21
C ALA A 71 2.37 12.67 6.21
N MET A 72 2.00 12.88 4.95
CA MET A 72 2.92 13.33 3.90
C MET A 72 3.50 14.72 4.22
N VAL A 73 2.67 15.67 4.67
CA VAL A 73 3.14 17.01 5.06
C VAL A 73 4.09 16.93 6.25
N LEU A 74 3.75 16.16 7.29
CA LEU A 74 4.61 15.98 8.46
C LEU A 74 5.96 15.36 8.09
N VAL A 75 5.93 14.29 7.27
CA VAL A 75 7.17 13.62 6.82
C VAL A 75 8.00 14.54 5.93
N PHE A 76 7.36 15.33 5.07
CA PHE A 76 8.06 16.28 4.20
C PHE A 76 8.78 17.36 5.04
N ILE A 77 8.11 17.96 6.00
CA ILE A 77 8.70 19.00 6.88
C ILE A 77 9.82 18.39 7.74
N ALA A 78 9.53 17.32 8.47
CA ALA A 78 10.49 16.70 9.38
C ALA A 78 11.68 16.09 8.63
N GLY A 79 11.41 15.38 7.53
CA GLY A 79 12.45 14.74 6.71
C GLY A 79 13.37 15.75 6.03
N THR A 80 12.79 16.84 5.50
CA THR A 80 13.60 17.92 4.89
C THR A 80 14.44 18.63 5.92
N ALA A 81 13.88 18.98 7.08
CA ALA A 81 14.62 19.63 8.16
C ALA A 81 15.77 18.74 8.66
N LEU A 82 15.49 17.47 8.90
CA LEU A 82 16.51 16.50 9.32
C LEU A 82 17.57 16.28 8.23
N GLY A 83 17.16 16.16 6.97
CA GLY A 83 18.06 16.00 5.84
C GLY A 83 19.01 17.19 5.68
N ILE A 84 18.51 18.41 5.79
CA ILE A 84 19.33 19.64 5.77
C ILE A 84 20.31 19.66 6.96
N ALA A 85 19.82 19.37 8.17
CA ALA A 85 20.66 19.35 9.37
C ALA A 85 21.81 18.32 9.24
N CYS A 86 21.52 17.12 8.74
CA CYS A 86 22.51 16.08 8.48
C CYS A 86 23.48 16.46 7.36
N GLY A 87 23.00 17.13 6.31
CA GLY A 87 23.83 17.58 5.19
C GLY A 87 24.79 18.71 5.58
N MET A 88 24.37 19.59 6.50
CA MET A 88 25.19 20.70 6.96
C MET A 88 26.18 20.33 8.07
N ASN A 89 25.90 19.29 8.85
CA ASN A 89 26.72 18.96 10.01
C ASN A 89 26.99 17.45 10.12
N ARG A 90 28.27 17.09 9.89
CA ARG A 90 28.72 15.67 9.98
C ARG A 90 28.52 15.04 11.36
N LYS A 91 28.50 15.82 12.43
CA LYS A 91 28.26 15.29 13.79
C LYS A 91 26.79 14.89 13.97
N ILE A 92 25.86 15.69 13.41
CA ILE A 92 24.45 15.34 13.40
C ILE A 92 24.21 14.09 12.56
N LEU A 93 24.82 14.02 11.37
CA LEU A 93 24.72 12.83 10.52
C LEU A 93 25.24 11.58 11.26
N ALA A 94 26.40 11.65 11.88
CA ALA A 94 26.97 10.51 12.62
C ALA A 94 26.11 10.07 13.82
N ALA A 95 25.39 11.00 14.45
CA ALA A 95 24.47 10.68 15.54
C ALA A 95 23.17 10.02 15.05
N VAL A 96 22.66 10.43 13.89
CA VAL A 96 21.38 9.96 13.34
C VAL A 96 21.52 8.72 12.48
N ASP A 97 22.66 8.54 11.82
CA ASP A 97 22.91 7.44 10.87
C ASP A 97 22.67 6.03 11.46
N PRO A 98 23.09 5.68 12.69
CA PRO A 98 22.81 4.38 13.26
C PRO A 98 21.31 4.07 13.37
N PHE A 99 20.51 5.07 13.70
CA PHE A 99 19.04 4.90 13.78
C PHE A 99 18.43 4.71 12.40
N ILE A 100 18.88 5.48 11.40
CA ILE A 100 18.42 5.32 10.02
C ILE A 100 18.79 3.93 9.50
N GLN A 101 20.01 3.46 9.71
CA GLN A 101 20.45 2.14 9.28
C GLN A 101 19.66 1.02 9.98
N PHE A 102 19.38 1.17 11.27
CA PHE A 102 18.55 0.24 12.02
C PHE A 102 17.13 0.12 11.42
N TYR A 103 16.46 1.28 11.18
CA TYR A 103 15.12 1.28 10.55
C TYR A 103 15.12 0.74 9.13
N ARG A 104 16.16 0.99 8.34
CA ARG A 104 16.29 0.45 6.99
C ARG A 104 16.49 -1.06 6.96
N ALA A 105 17.11 -1.63 7.98
CA ALA A 105 17.31 -3.06 8.11
C ALA A 105 16.04 -3.81 8.53
N LEU A 106 15.11 -3.13 9.22
CA LEU A 106 13.85 -3.72 9.65
C LEU A 106 12.83 -3.75 8.50
N PRO A 107 12.22 -4.93 8.23
CA PRO A 107 11.12 -4.99 7.27
C PRO A 107 9.95 -4.11 7.75
N PRO A 108 9.32 -3.30 6.87
CA PRO A 108 8.20 -2.42 7.23
C PRO A 108 7.06 -3.13 7.97
N LEU A 109 6.81 -4.40 7.65
CA LEU A 109 5.78 -5.21 8.30
C LEU A 109 6.06 -5.47 9.79
N ALA A 110 7.33 -5.56 10.19
CA ALA A 110 7.69 -5.86 11.59
C ALA A 110 7.32 -4.70 12.53
N TYR A 111 7.71 -3.47 12.19
CA TYR A 111 7.37 -2.31 13.03
C TYR A 111 5.91 -1.87 12.87
N ASN A 112 5.27 -2.13 11.73
CA ASN A 112 3.84 -1.85 11.57
C ASN A 112 3.00 -2.66 12.57
N THR A 113 3.32 -3.95 12.76
CA THR A 113 2.66 -4.79 13.75
C THR A 113 2.83 -4.24 15.17
N LEU A 114 4.04 -3.76 15.52
CA LEU A 114 4.28 -3.15 16.82
C LEU A 114 3.49 -1.86 17.02
N ILE A 115 3.43 -1.00 16.00
CA ILE A 115 2.65 0.25 16.04
C ILE A 115 1.17 -0.06 16.24
N VAL A 116 0.62 -1.03 15.50
CA VAL A 116 -0.78 -1.46 15.64
C VAL A 116 -1.07 -2.02 17.04
N LEU A 117 -0.13 -2.77 17.61
CA LEU A 117 -0.27 -3.34 18.97
C LEU A 117 -0.28 -2.23 20.05
N TRP A 118 0.50 -1.16 19.87
CA TRP A 118 0.61 -0.07 20.85
C TRP A 118 -0.44 1.01 20.69
N MET A 119 -0.81 1.34 19.47
CA MET A 119 -1.75 2.41 19.16
C MET A 119 -3.18 1.91 18.89
N GLY A 120 -3.36 0.59 18.74
CA GLY A 120 -4.63 -0.01 18.36
C GLY A 120 -4.90 0.08 16.86
N ILE A 121 -5.90 -0.67 16.43
CA ILE A 121 -6.48 -0.57 15.09
C ILE A 121 -7.51 0.56 15.17
N GLY A 122 -7.11 1.78 14.84
CA GLY A 122 -7.93 2.98 14.96
C GLY A 122 -9.22 2.98 14.16
#